data_80468bc4551e89c9f5bcd4cb2a274a7c
#
_entry.id   80468bc4551e89c9f5bcd4cb2a274a7c
#
_cell.length_a   1.000
_cell.length_b   1.000
_cell.length_c   1.000
_cell.angle_alpha   90.00
_cell.angle_beta   90.00
_cell.angle_gamma   90.00
#
_symmetry.space_group_name_H-M   'P 1'
#
loop_
_entity.id
_entity.type
_entity.pdbx_description
1 polymer ?
#
loop_
_entity_poly.entity_id
_entity_poly.type
_entity_poly.pdbx_seq_one_letter_code
_entity_poly.pdbx_strand_id
1 'polypeptide(L)'
;MFEVSYNALKPGGIFGVVEHRAPDNYTVDEMNKSGYVSEKIAIQYAESVGFMFEEKAEINSNPLDTKDHKYGVWTLPPTLKSADADARKKYMKIGESDRMTLRFVKPKN
;
A
#
# COMPACT_ATOMS: atom_id res chain seq x y z
N MET A 1 -9.71 -6.22 8.21
CA MET A 1 -8.44 -5.76 8.79
C MET A 1 -8.58 -4.44 9.55
N PHE A 2 -9.06 -3.39 8.94
CA PHE A 2 -9.21 -2.09 9.62
C PHE A 2 -10.16 -2.15 10.82
N GLU A 3 -11.23 -2.91 10.73
CA GLU A 3 -12.20 -3.06 11.82
C GLU A 3 -11.57 -3.70 13.05
N VAL A 4 -10.75 -4.74 12.86
CA VAL A 4 -10.06 -5.42 13.96
C VAL A 4 -9.08 -4.45 14.63
N SER A 5 -8.32 -3.71 13.83
CA SER A 5 -7.36 -2.73 14.34
C SER A 5 -8.08 -1.61 15.10
N TYR A 6 -9.20 -1.12 14.55
CA TYR A 6 -10.00 -0.09 15.19
C TYR A 6 -10.50 -0.54 16.57
N ASN A 7 -11.04 -1.74 16.63
CA ASN A 7 -11.58 -2.27 17.88
C ASN A 7 -10.51 -2.57 18.93
N ALA A 8 -9.31 -2.91 18.49
CA ALA A 8 -8.19 -3.22 19.39
C ALA A 8 -7.56 -1.96 20.00
N LEU A 9 -7.72 -0.81 19.35
CA LEU A 9 -7.10 0.44 19.81
C LEU A 9 -7.95 1.13 20.87
N LYS A 10 -7.27 1.77 21.79
CA LYS A 10 -7.91 2.70 22.75
C LYS A 10 -8.28 4.00 22.03
N PRO A 11 -9.31 4.71 22.47
CA PRO A 11 -9.59 6.06 21.96
C PRO A 11 -8.33 6.93 22.02
N GLY A 12 -8.03 7.64 20.94
CA GLY A 12 -6.81 8.42 20.79
C GLY A 12 -5.62 7.63 20.29
N GLY A 13 -5.76 6.30 20.13
CA GLY A 13 -4.69 5.45 19.63
C GLY A 13 -4.34 5.71 18.16
N ILE A 14 -3.10 5.44 17.81
CA ILE A 14 -2.55 5.66 16.46
C ILE A 14 -2.49 4.35 15.69
N PHE A 15 -2.87 4.38 14.41
CA PHE A 15 -2.76 3.24 13.51
C PHE A 15 -1.95 3.63 12.28
N GLY A 16 -0.80 2.98 12.10
CA GLY A 16 0.06 3.19 10.94
C GLY A 16 -0.20 2.15 9.87
N VAL A 17 -0.26 2.59 8.61
CA VAL A 17 -0.46 1.71 7.45
C VAL A 17 0.66 1.94 6.47
N VAL A 18 1.34 0.86 6.08
CA VAL A 18 2.29 0.86 4.96
C VAL A 18 1.79 -0.18 3.98
N GLU A 19 1.53 0.25 2.74
CA GLU A 19 0.93 -0.61 1.74
C GLU A 19 1.46 -0.28 0.35
N HIS A 20 1.53 -1.27 -0.54
CA HIS A 20 1.89 -1.08 -1.94
C HIS A 20 0.87 -0.16 -2.61
N ARG A 21 1.32 0.97 -3.15
CA ARG A 21 0.44 2.04 -3.62
C ARG A 21 0.09 1.88 -5.10
N ALA A 22 -1.19 1.68 -5.39
CA ALA A 22 -1.73 1.65 -6.74
C ALA A 22 -1.96 3.07 -7.28
N PRO A 23 -2.02 3.23 -8.62
CA PRO A 23 -2.60 4.44 -9.20
C PRO A 23 -4.05 4.61 -8.72
N ASP A 24 -4.50 5.87 -8.61
CA ASP A 24 -5.84 6.17 -8.07
C ASP A 24 -7.00 5.62 -8.90
N ASN A 25 -6.75 5.34 -10.18
CA ASN A 25 -7.77 4.84 -11.09
C ASN A 25 -7.91 3.30 -11.12
N TYR A 26 -7.16 2.58 -10.29
CA TYR A 26 -7.28 1.12 -10.24
C TYR A 26 -8.64 0.72 -9.68
N THR A 27 -9.25 -0.30 -10.31
CA THR A 27 -10.44 -0.96 -9.77
C THR A 27 -10.05 -1.91 -8.64
N VAL A 28 -11.05 -2.34 -7.86
CA VAL A 28 -10.82 -3.35 -6.81
C VAL A 28 -10.25 -4.64 -7.42
N ASP A 29 -10.73 -5.02 -8.60
CA ASP A 29 -10.27 -6.20 -9.31
C ASP A 29 -8.79 -6.08 -9.68
N GLU A 30 -8.39 -4.93 -10.21
CA GLU A 30 -6.99 -4.66 -10.54
C GLU A 30 -6.11 -4.67 -9.28
N MET A 31 -6.61 -4.13 -8.17
CA MET A 31 -5.90 -4.15 -6.89
C MET A 31 -5.68 -5.57 -6.40
N ASN A 32 -6.70 -6.42 -6.47
CA ASN A 32 -6.61 -7.82 -6.04
C ASN A 32 -5.60 -8.61 -6.88
N LYS A 33 -5.55 -8.36 -8.17
CA LYS A 33 -4.63 -9.06 -9.08
C LYS A 33 -3.19 -8.62 -8.94
N SER A 34 -2.97 -7.33 -8.68
CA SER A 34 -1.63 -6.73 -8.69
C SER A 34 -0.98 -6.65 -7.32
N GLY A 35 -1.77 -6.70 -6.24
CA GLY A 35 -1.28 -6.48 -4.89
C GLY A 35 -1.07 -5.02 -4.54
N TYR A 36 -1.28 -4.10 -5.48
CA TYR A 36 -1.25 -2.66 -5.22
C TYR A 36 -2.62 -2.20 -4.73
N VAL A 37 -2.64 -1.26 -3.79
CA VAL A 37 -3.86 -0.72 -3.20
C VAL A 37 -3.88 0.79 -3.41
N SER A 38 -5.03 1.32 -3.85
CA SER A 38 -5.20 2.76 -4.02
C SER A 38 -5.15 3.47 -2.66
N GLU A 39 -4.35 4.52 -2.56
CA GLU A 39 -4.26 5.34 -1.36
C GLU A 39 -5.62 5.92 -0.98
N LYS A 40 -6.35 6.43 -1.98
CA LYS A 40 -7.69 6.98 -1.79
C LYS A 40 -8.65 5.95 -1.19
N ILE A 41 -8.65 4.72 -1.72
CA ILE A 41 -9.54 3.65 -1.24
C ILE A 41 -9.11 3.20 0.16
N ALA A 42 -7.82 3.12 0.44
CA ALA A 42 -7.34 2.78 1.78
C ALA A 42 -7.82 3.79 2.82
N ILE A 43 -7.73 5.08 2.50
CA ILE A 43 -8.21 6.14 3.39
C ILE A 43 -9.73 6.06 3.57
N GLN A 44 -10.48 5.89 2.48
CA GLN A 44 -11.94 5.78 2.55
C GLN A 44 -12.37 4.58 3.40
N TYR A 45 -11.69 3.45 3.23
CA TYR A 45 -12.02 2.25 3.99
C TYR A 45 -11.76 2.45 5.48
N ALA A 46 -10.61 3.02 5.84
CA ALA A 46 -10.27 3.31 7.23
C ALA A 46 -11.29 4.28 7.86
N GLU A 47 -11.68 5.31 7.12
CA GLU A 47 -12.68 6.27 7.59
C GLU A 47 -14.05 5.63 7.78
N SER A 48 -14.40 4.66 6.93
CA SER A 48 -15.69 3.97 7.03
C SER A 48 -15.84 3.17 8.32
N VAL A 49 -14.75 2.71 8.92
CA VAL A 49 -14.78 2.00 10.20
C VAL A 49 -14.59 2.92 11.41
N GLY A 50 -14.37 4.21 11.19
CA GLY A 50 -14.32 5.20 12.25
C GLY A 50 -12.98 5.91 12.46
N PHE A 51 -11.93 5.52 11.76
CA PHE A 51 -10.64 6.20 11.86
C PHE A 51 -10.70 7.61 11.29
N MET A 52 -9.88 8.50 11.83
CA MET A 52 -9.61 9.81 11.24
C MET A 52 -8.23 9.77 10.59
N PHE A 53 -8.18 10.16 9.31
CA PHE A 53 -6.90 10.29 8.62
C PHE A 53 -6.16 11.51 9.19
N GLU A 54 -4.91 11.32 9.60
CA GLU A 54 -4.13 12.39 10.23
C GLU A 54 -3.05 12.93 9.30
N GLU A 55 -2.25 12.03 8.72
CA GLU A 55 -1.14 12.49 7.89
C GLU A 55 -0.61 11.35 7.03
N LYS A 56 0.10 11.69 5.95
CA LYS A 56 0.82 10.72 5.14
C LYS A 56 2.28 11.14 4.99
N ALA A 57 3.14 10.17 4.72
CA ALA A 57 4.55 10.41 4.45
C ALA A 57 4.96 9.68 3.17
N GLU A 58 5.93 10.23 2.47
CA GLU A 58 6.47 9.62 1.24
C GLU A 58 7.78 8.86 1.49
N ILE A 59 8.07 8.54 2.75
CA ILE A 59 9.31 7.89 3.15
C ILE A 59 9.51 6.52 2.48
N ASN A 60 8.43 5.84 2.13
CA ASN A 60 8.46 4.55 1.45
C ASN A 60 8.06 4.63 -0.02
N SER A 61 8.01 5.83 -0.58
CA SER A 61 7.68 5.99 -1.99
C SER A 61 8.84 5.57 -2.90
N ASN A 62 8.50 5.08 -4.09
CA ASN A 62 9.48 4.74 -5.11
C ASN A 62 8.96 5.18 -6.48
N PRO A 63 9.40 6.36 -6.97
CA PRO A 63 8.94 6.86 -8.27
C PRO A 63 9.42 6.03 -9.46
N LEU A 64 10.37 5.13 -9.28
CA LEU A 64 10.82 4.23 -10.34
C LEU A 64 9.87 3.07 -10.58
N ASP A 65 8.95 2.80 -9.65
CA ASP A 65 7.97 1.73 -9.79
C ASP A 65 6.85 2.19 -10.72
N THR A 66 6.77 1.59 -11.90
CA THR A 66 5.76 1.92 -12.92
C THR A 66 4.41 1.25 -12.65
N LYS A 67 4.37 0.24 -11.76
CA LYS A 67 3.14 -0.43 -11.29
C LYS A 67 2.39 -1.24 -12.35
N ASP A 68 3.01 -1.49 -13.48
CA ASP A 68 2.41 -2.20 -14.62
C ASP A 68 3.05 -3.57 -14.86
N HIS A 69 3.59 -4.18 -13.83
CA HIS A 69 4.33 -5.43 -13.93
C HIS A 69 3.40 -6.63 -14.11
N LYS A 70 3.87 -7.64 -14.85
CA LYS A 70 3.10 -8.83 -15.20
C LYS A 70 2.50 -9.54 -13.98
N TYR A 71 3.27 -9.63 -12.90
CA TYR A 71 2.84 -10.29 -11.65
C TYR A 71 2.61 -9.29 -10.51
N GLY A 72 2.31 -8.02 -10.86
CA GLY A 72 2.09 -6.98 -9.87
C GLY A 72 3.30 -6.78 -8.97
N VAL A 73 3.07 -6.54 -7.70
CA VAL A 73 4.14 -6.30 -6.71
C VAL A 73 5.12 -7.47 -6.60
N TRP A 74 4.68 -8.67 -6.91
CA TRP A 74 5.52 -9.87 -6.79
C TRP A 74 6.59 -9.97 -7.88
N THR A 75 6.50 -9.15 -8.92
CA THR A 75 7.54 -9.02 -9.94
C THR A 75 8.81 -8.40 -9.39
N LEU A 76 8.66 -7.48 -8.44
CA LEU A 76 9.76 -6.69 -7.87
C LEU A 76 10.45 -7.42 -6.71
N PRO A 77 11.67 -6.96 -6.30
CA PRO A 77 12.31 -7.50 -5.10
C PRO A 77 11.39 -7.41 -3.87
N PRO A 78 11.49 -8.32 -2.93
CA PRO A 78 12.41 -9.46 -2.88
C PRO A 78 11.95 -10.69 -3.66
N THR A 79 10.66 -10.71 -4.10
CA THR A 79 10.07 -11.93 -4.69
C THR A 79 10.63 -12.25 -6.07
N LEU A 80 10.72 -11.26 -6.97
CA LEU A 80 11.25 -11.41 -8.33
C LEU A 80 10.62 -12.59 -9.08
N LYS A 81 9.28 -12.69 -9.00
CA LYS A 81 8.53 -13.83 -9.52
C LYS A 81 8.80 -14.05 -11.02
N SER A 82 9.21 -15.27 -11.37
CA SER A 82 9.45 -15.70 -12.75
C SER A 82 10.49 -14.88 -13.52
N ALA A 83 11.34 -14.14 -12.82
CA ALA A 83 12.36 -13.31 -13.46
C ALA A 83 13.59 -14.14 -13.87
N ASP A 84 14.01 -14.03 -15.14
CA ASP A 84 15.28 -14.56 -15.59
C ASP A 84 16.43 -13.62 -15.17
N ALA A 85 17.68 -13.94 -15.56
CA ALA A 85 18.85 -13.16 -15.13
C ALA A 85 18.80 -11.70 -15.57
N ASP A 86 18.34 -11.43 -16.79
CA ASP A 86 18.26 -10.06 -17.32
C ASP A 86 17.11 -9.30 -16.68
N ALA A 87 15.95 -9.94 -16.51
CA ALA A 87 14.80 -9.37 -15.85
C ALA A 87 15.13 -9.06 -14.39
N ARG A 88 15.84 -9.93 -13.68
CA ARG A 88 16.26 -9.68 -12.31
C ARG A 88 17.10 -8.41 -12.19
N LYS A 89 18.04 -8.20 -13.11
CA LYS A 89 18.84 -6.97 -13.12
C LYS A 89 17.97 -5.73 -13.29
N LYS A 90 16.99 -5.79 -14.20
CA LYS A 90 16.04 -4.70 -14.45
C LYS A 90 15.24 -4.38 -13.20
N TYR A 91 14.64 -5.41 -12.58
CA TYR A 91 13.78 -5.20 -11.41
C TYR A 91 14.57 -4.82 -10.16
N MET A 92 15.78 -5.29 -10.01
CA MET A 92 16.66 -4.86 -8.91
C MET A 92 16.99 -3.37 -9.00
N LYS A 93 17.09 -2.81 -10.20
CA LYS A 93 17.31 -1.37 -10.40
C LYS A 93 16.08 -0.55 -10.02
N ILE A 94 14.88 -1.07 -10.26
CA ILE A 94 13.64 -0.44 -9.83
C ILE A 94 13.56 -0.45 -8.30
N GLY A 95 13.93 -1.57 -7.69
CA GLY A 95 13.85 -1.75 -6.25
C GLY A 95 12.48 -2.24 -5.81
N GLU A 96 12.17 -2.09 -4.54
CA GLU A 96 10.87 -2.49 -3.99
C GLU A 96 9.77 -1.57 -4.50
N SER A 97 8.52 -2.04 -4.38
CA SER A 97 7.35 -1.29 -4.85
C SER A 97 7.24 0.09 -4.19
N ASP A 98 6.58 1.01 -4.91
CA ASP A 98 6.15 2.28 -4.33
C ASP A 98 5.11 2.00 -3.25
N ARG A 99 5.34 2.50 -2.03
CA ARG A 99 4.45 2.24 -0.89
C ARG A 99 3.99 3.55 -0.27
N MET A 100 2.70 3.58 0.05
CA MET A 100 2.13 4.66 0.85
C MET A 100 2.45 4.44 2.32
N THR A 101 2.56 5.51 3.07
CA THR A 101 2.66 5.47 4.53
C THR A 101 1.62 6.43 5.09
N LEU A 102 0.64 5.87 5.80
CA LEU A 102 -0.51 6.64 6.29
C LEU A 102 -0.61 6.52 7.80
N ARG A 103 -1.04 7.59 8.44
CA ARG A 103 -1.29 7.59 9.88
C ARG A 103 -2.73 7.98 10.15
N PHE A 104 -3.40 7.13 10.91
CA PHE A 104 -4.78 7.33 11.34
C PHE A 104 -4.83 7.42 12.85
N VAL A 105 -5.88 8.06 13.36
CA VAL A 105 -6.14 8.12 14.79
C VAL A 105 -7.56 7.63 15.06
N LYS A 106 -7.73 6.87 16.16
CA LYS A 106 -9.05 6.49 16.65
C LYS A 106 -9.59 7.67 17.47
N PRO A 107 -10.72 8.28 17.08
CA PRO A 107 -11.28 9.40 17.82
C PRO A 107 -11.52 9.04 19.29
N LYS A 108 -11.42 10.04 20.16
CA LYS A 108 -11.62 9.85 21.61
C LYS A 108 -13.08 9.67 21.98
N ASN A 109 -14.02 9.96 21.09
CA ASN A 109 -15.45 9.84 21.36
C ASN A 109 -16.02 8.56 20.77
#